data_509e0ab06ecc57b140f47ab420a2602c
#
_entry.id   509e0ab06ecc57b140f47ab420a2602c
#
_cell.length_a   1.000
_cell.length_b   1.000
_cell.length_c   1.000
_cell.angle_alpha   90.00
_cell.angle_beta   90.00
_cell.angle_gamma   90.00
#
_symmetry.space_group_name_H-M   'P 1'
#
loop_
_entity.id
_entity.type
_entity.pdbx_description
1 polymer ?
#
loop_
_entity_poly.entity_id
_entity_poly.type
_entity_poly.pdbx_seq_one_letter_code
_entity_poly.pdbx_strand_id
1 'polypeptide(L)'
;MRCLVTGAYGFIGREVVAALMREGVTVVGAGRDLDFGRRIFPGIDWIACDFNRDTDVSRWRERLGGIDAVVNCVGILQGSVKDNAERIHGDATIALFEACAEAGVRRVVHVSAVSAESDVASGYARSKAKADTALASLDLDWVIVKPSLVIGPGAYGGTALMRGLAGLRYILPLPGPATERFQPIAADDLARGIAKLVTGETARRETLFAAGPEALSVGDILRSLRAWLGFAPAREVAVPLRLLRILLRFGDVAGWIGHASAARTTSLTQMRHDRIVDGERFARIAGPVKTFAETLRSTPATMQDRLHARAYFAVPFLQVALAVFWILSGLIALGPSTTLLAGTILAHIGVDPALAQPLVVLGAAVDVLAGILFLVPGWVRRAGALQLTISTVYLVGLSVVAPALWFDPFGALLKIIPLMGATLVVMAFQEKR
;
A
#
# COMPACT_ATOMS: atom_id res chain seq x y z
N MET A 1 20.90 20.16 -16.71
CA MET A 1 21.12 19.17 -15.64
C MET A 1 20.15 18.02 -15.83
N ARG A 2 20.65 16.78 -15.81
CA ARG A 2 19.88 15.56 -15.98
C ARG A 2 19.80 14.81 -14.64
N CYS A 3 18.61 14.57 -14.13
CA CYS A 3 18.38 14.00 -12.80
C CYS A 3 17.63 12.66 -12.88
N LEU A 4 18.22 11.60 -12.32
CA LEU A 4 17.56 10.31 -12.15
C LEU A 4 16.75 10.31 -10.88
N VAL A 5 15.45 10.01 -10.98
CA VAL A 5 14.55 9.85 -9.83
C VAL A 5 14.16 8.37 -9.72
N THR A 6 14.63 7.68 -8.69
CA THR A 6 14.20 6.32 -8.40
C THR A 6 12.89 6.32 -7.60
N GLY A 7 12.00 5.36 -7.89
CA GLY A 7 10.64 5.39 -7.33
C GLY A 7 9.79 6.55 -7.88
N ALA A 8 10.05 7.00 -9.09
CA ALA A 8 9.50 8.21 -9.72
C ALA A 8 7.96 8.25 -9.79
N TYR A 9 7.28 7.12 -9.92
CA TYR A 9 5.82 7.05 -9.88
C TYR A 9 5.24 6.72 -8.48
N GLY A 10 6.10 6.64 -7.46
CA GLY A 10 5.69 6.45 -6.07
C GLY A 10 5.05 7.71 -5.47
N PHE A 11 4.60 7.63 -4.22
CA PHE A 11 3.90 8.70 -3.52
C PHE A 11 4.71 10.01 -3.45
N ILE A 12 5.96 9.94 -2.97
CA ILE A 12 6.85 11.11 -2.91
C ILE A 12 7.48 11.37 -4.28
N GLY A 13 7.91 10.30 -4.98
CA GLY A 13 8.64 10.43 -6.24
C GLY A 13 7.88 11.19 -7.32
N ARG A 14 6.55 11.00 -7.44
CA ARG A 14 5.74 11.75 -8.42
C ARG A 14 5.72 13.26 -8.19
N GLU A 15 5.67 13.66 -6.93
CA GLU A 15 5.71 15.08 -6.56
C GLU A 15 7.10 15.67 -6.82
N VAL A 16 8.15 14.88 -6.54
CA VAL A 16 9.55 15.26 -6.83
C VAL A 16 9.78 15.39 -8.33
N VAL A 17 9.31 14.44 -9.15
CA VAL A 17 9.38 14.56 -10.63
C VAL A 17 8.69 15.83 -11.09
N ALA A 18 7.46 16.09 -10.64
CA ALA A 18 6.72 17.30 -11.02
C ALA A 18 7.42 18.59 -10.56
N ALA A 19 8.05 18.58 -9.38
CA ALA A 19 8.79 19.74 -8.86
C ALA A 19 10.07 19.99 -9.68
N LEU A 20 10.85 18.95 -9.99
CA LEU A 20 12.05 19.06 -10.81
C LEU A 20 11.76 19.53 -12.23
N MET A 21 10.67 19.04 -12.84
CA MET A 21 10.25 19.53 -14.17
C MET A 21 9.89 21.02 -14.14
N ARG A 22 9.26 21.51 -13.07
CA ARG A 22 8.98 22.96 -12.90
C ARG A 22 10.23 23.80 -12.76
N GLU A 23 11.30 23.25 -12.20
CA GLU A 23 12.63 23.88 -12.12
C GLU A 23 13.45 23.74 -13.41
N GLY A 24 12.88 23.20 -14.50
CA GLY A 24 13.55 23.04 -15.78
C GLY A 24 14.61 21.93 -15.82
N VAL A 25 14.56 20.99 -14.87
CA VAL A 25 15.48 19.83 -14.81
C VAL A 25 15.01 18.75 -15.79
N THR A 26 15.91 18.20 -16.57
CA THR A 26 15.63 17.01 -17.40
C THR A 26 15.55 15.79 -16.51
N VAL A 27 14.36 15.26 -16.30
CA VAL A 27 14.13 14.13 -15.40
C VAL A 27 14.18 12.81 -16.16
N VAL A 28 14.85 11.83 -15.55
CA VAL A 28 14.80 10.42 -15.94
C VAL A 28 14.11 9.66 -14.81
N GLY A 29 12.97 9.04 -15.08
CA GLY A 29 12.25 8.22 -14.11
C GLY A 29 12.82 6.80 -14.05
N ALA A 30 12.94 6.22 -12.85
CA ALA A 30 13.31 4.82 -12.71
C ALA A 30 12.27 4.05 -11.88
N GLY A 31 11.92 2.84 -12.35
CA GLY A 31 10.94 1.99 -11.68
C GLY A 31 10.76 0.63 -12.34
N ARG A 32 9.92 -0.23 -11.72
CA ARG A 32 9.67 -1.61 -12.18
C ARG A 32 8.70 -1.70 -13.36
N ASP A 33 7.68 -0.86 -13.37
CA ASP A 33 6.62 -0.84 -14.40
C ASP A 33 6.78 0.40 -15.27
N LEU A 34 7.52 0.24 -16.38
CA LEU A 34 7.81 1.34 -17.30
C LEU A 34 6.56 1.82 -18.05
N ASP A 35 5.63 0.91 -18.35
CA ASP A 35 4.40 1.28 -19.06
C ASP A 35 3.49 2.12 -18.18
N PHE A 36 3.42 1.81 -16.88
CA PHE A 36 2.75 2.65 -15.91
C PHE A 36 3.43 4.02 -15.77
N GLY A 37 4.76 4.01 -15.67
CA GLY A 37 5.54 5.24 -15.61
C GLY A 37 5.31 6.17 -16.80
N ARG A 38 5.41 5.64 -18.02
CA ARG A 38 5.17 6.38 -19.26
C ARG A 38 3.74 6.94 -19.36
N ARG A 39 2.75 6.22 -18.82
CA ARG A 39 1.36 6.74 -18.78
C ARG A 39 1.20 7.91 -17.82
N ILE A 40 1.89 7.89 -16.68
CA ILE A 40 1.81 8.99 -15.68
C ILE A 40 2.61 10.19 -16.13
N PHE A 41 3.83 9.97 -16.63
CA PHE A 41 4.73 11.01 -17.10
C PHE A 41 5.23 10.67 -18.51
N PRO A 42 4.43 10.95 -19.56
CA PRO A 42 4.82 10.64 -20.94
C PRO A 42 5.98 11.48 -21.48
N GLY A 43 6.27 12.61 -20.84
CA GLY A 43 7.30 13.58 -21.28
C GLY A 43 8.68 13.36 -20.70
N ILE A 44 8.95 12.25 -19.98
CA ILE A 44 10.27 11.95 -19.43
C ILE A 44 10.77 10.58 -19.90
N ASP A 45 12.11 10.43 -19.90
CA ASP A 45 12.75 9.13 -20.15
C ASP A 45 12.54 8.18 -18.95
N TRP A 46 12.51 6.87 -19.23
CA TRP A 46 12.33 5.85 -18.20
C TRP A 46 13.37 4.76 -18.27
N ILE A 47 13.90 4.39 -17.09
CA ILE A 47 14.86 3.29 -16.90
C ILE A 47 14.23 2.19 -16.03
N ALA A 48 14.36 0.93 -16.46
CA ALA A 48 13.92 -0.21 -15.67
C ALA A 48 14.85 -0.40 -14.46
N CYS A 49 14.26 -0.49 -13.25
CA CYS A 49 14.99 -0.86 -12.06
C CYS A 49 14.10 -1.64 -11.08
N ASP A 50 14.70 -2.64 -10.42
CA ASP A 50 14.05 -3.41 -9.36
C ASP A 50 14.98 -3.53 -8.16
N PHE A 51 14.73 -2.76 -7.12
CA PHE A 51 15.52 -2.76 -5.89
C PHE A 51 15.55 -4.09 -5.14
N ASN A 52 14.67 -5.05 -5.46
CA ASN A 52 14.81 -6.42 -4.95
C ASN A 52 15.96 -7.21 -5.64
N ARG A 53 16.40 -6.77 -6.82
CA ARG A 53 17.35 -7.47 -7.69
C ARG A 53 18.61 -6.69 -8.01
N ASP A 54 18.50 -5.36 -8.02
CA ASP A 54 19.57 -4.45 -8.43
C ASP A 54 20.48 -4.11 -7.25
N THR A 55 21.04 -5.15 -6.61
CA THR A 55 21.96 -5.04 -5.44
C THR A 55 23.42 -4.99 -5.84
N ASP A 56 23.71 -4.92 -7.13
CA ASP A 56 25.06 -4.87 -7.69
C ASP A 56 25.37 -3.48 -8.28
N VAL A 57 26.51 -2.93 -7.94
CA VAL A 57 27.01 -1.62 -8.40
C VAL A 57 27.11 -1.57 -9.92
N SER A 58 27.54 -2.66 -10.57
CA SER A 58 27.72 -2.73 -12.02
C SER A 58 26.42 -2.43 -12.79
N ARG A 59 25.28 -2.93 -12.29
CA ARG A 59 23.96 -2.69 -12.90
C ARG A 59 23.54 -1.23 -12.86
N TRP A 60 23.93 -0.51 -11.82
CA TRP A 60 23.63 0.92 -11.69
C TRP A 60 24.55 1.76 -12.55
N ARG A 61 25.82 1.39 -12.68
CA ARG A 61 26.81 2.14 -13.47
C ARG A 61 26.35 2.40 -14.89
N GLU A 62 25.80 1.39 -15.58
CA GLU A 62 25.28 1.53 -16.94
C GLU A 62 24.11 2.52 -17.03
N ARG A 63 23.30 2.61 -15.97
CA ARG A 63 22.12 3.48 -15.89
C ARG A 63 22.43 4.92 -15.54
N LEU A 64 23.63 5.19 -15.03
CA LEU A 64 24.06 6.52 -14.57
C LEU A 64 24.80 7.33 -15.65
N GLY A 65 24.98 6.79 -16.85
CA GLY A 65 25.61 7.50 -17.96
C GLY A 65 24.91 8.82 -18.28
N GLY A 66 25.64 9.95 -18.14
CA GLY A 66 25.11 11.28 -18.39
C GLY A 66 24.11 11.79 -17.36
N ILE A 67 24.07 11.22 -16.16
CA ILE A 67 23.26 11.68 -15.03
C ILE A 67 24.10 12.61 -14.15
N ASP A 68 23.61 13.83 -13.94
CA ASP A 68 24.26 14.82 -13.09
C ASP A 68 23.87 14.69 -11.61
N ALA A 69 22.63 14.26 -11.34
CA ALA A 69 22.08 14.15 -9.99
C ALA A 69 21.17 12.93 -9.86
N VAL A 70 21.07 12.38 -8.64
CA VAL A 70 20.18 11.28 -8.30
C VAL A 70 19.30 11.67 -7.12
N VAL A 71 17.98 11.43 -7.25
CA VAL A 71 17.05 11.50 -6.10
C VAL A 71 16.51 10.09 -5.83
N ASN A 72 16.86 9.52 -4.68
CA ASN A 72 16.32 8.23 -4.28
C ASN A 72 15.06 8.40 -3.44
N CYS A 73 13.89 8.16 -4.06
CA CYS A 73 12.59 8.14 -3.41
C CYS A 73 12.07 6.71 -3.16
N VAL A 74 12.87 5.66 -3.41
CA VAL A 74 12.43 4.30 -3.19
C VAL A 74 12.33 4.01 -1.69
N GLY A 75 11.18 3.48 -1.31
CA GLY A 75 10.94 3.02 0.05
C GLY A 75 9.60 2.31 0.18
N ILE A 76 9.57 1.31 1.03
CA ILE A 76 8.37 0.57 1.42
C ILE A 76 8.28 0.57 2.94
N LEU A 77 7.09 0.85 3.49
CA LEU A 77 6.91 0.86 4.94
C LEU A 77 7.07 -0.53 5.54
N GLN A 78 6.74 -1.56 4.77
CA GLN A 78 6.73 -2.95 5.23
C GLN A 78 7.11 -3.88 4.09
N GLY A 79 7.92 -4.89 4.40
CA GLY A 79 8.23 -5.98 3.49
C GLY A 79 7.03 -6.90 3.26
N SER A 80 7.08 -7.64 2.18
CA SER A 80 6.16 -8.71 1.80
C SER A 80 6.94 -9.90 1.25
N VAL A 81 6.26 -10.96 0.85
CA VAL A 81 6.91 -12.08 0.12
C VAL A 81 7.60 -11.62 -1.16
N LYS A 82 7.07 -10.56 -1.79
CA LYS A 82 7.62 -10.02 -3.04
C LYS A 82 8.67 -8.95 -2.83
N ASP A 83 8.57 -8.18 -1.74
CA ASP A 83 9.39 -7.01 -1.50
C ASP A 83 10.13 -7.16 -0.15
N ASN A 84 11.45 -7.32 -0.23
CA ASN A 84 12.32 -7.41 0.94
C ASN A 84 12.80 -6.00 1.33
N ALA A 85 12.35 -5.51 2.49
CA ALA A 85 12.68 -4.16 2.95
C ALA A 85 14.18 -3.95 3.16
N GLU A 86 14.93 -4.96 3.61
CA GLU A 86 16.37 -4.86 3.84
C GLU A 86 17.14 -4.77 2.52
N ARG A 87 16.75 -5.56 1.51
CA ARG A 87 17.33 -5.43 0.15
C ARG A 87 17.03 -4.09 -0.47
N ILE A 88 15.78 -3.64 -0.37
CA ILE A 88 15.33 -2.40 -1.01
C ILE A 88 15.98 -1.17 -0.36
N HIS A 89 15.92 -1.05 0.97
CA HIS A 89 16.45 0.13 1.67
C HIS A 89 17.95 0.04 1.94
N GLY A 90 18.47 -1.17 2.14
CA GLY A 90 19.90 -1.43 2.39
C GLY A 90 20.65 -1.72 1.10
N ASP A 91 20.71 -2.99 0.69
CA ASP A 91 21.66 -3.48 -0.30
C ASP A 91 21.57 -2.76 -1.65
N ALA A 92 20.38 -2.66 -2.25
CA ALA A 92 20.22 -2.00 -3.56
C ALA A 92 20.40 -0.47 -3.48
N THR A 93 19.98 0.14 -2.36
CA THR A 93 20.17 1.57 -2.15
C THR A 93 21.65 1.90 -1.95
N ILE A 94 22.40 1.09 -1.22
CA ILE A 94 23.86 1.24 -1.06
C ILE A 94 24.56 1.05 -2.39
N ALA A 95 24.23 0.00 -3.15
CA ALA A 95 24.80 -0.23 -4.48
C ALA A 95 24.56 0.95 -5.45
N LEU A 96 23.37 1.59 -5.37
CA LEU A 96 23.09 2.82 -6.13
C LEU A 96 24.04 3.96 -5.71
N PHE A 97 24.27 4.16 -4.41
CA PHE A 97 25.14 5.25 -3.92
C PHE A 97 26.61 5.02 -4.30
N GLU A 98 27.09 3.79 -4.16
CA GLU A 98 28.45 3.41 -4.57
C GLU A 98 28.63 3.61 -6.09
N ALA A 99 27.65 3.21 -6.89
CA ALA A 99 27.68 3.45 -8.33
C ALA A 99 27.67 4.95 -8.68
N CYS A 100 26.95 5.79 -7.91
CA CYS A 100 26.99 7.24 -8.08
C CYS A 100 28.41 7.80 -7.86
N ALA A 101 29.12 7.32 -6.83
CA ALA A 101 30.50 7.73 -6.56
C ALA A 101 31.44 7.31 -7.71
N GLU A 102 31.31 6.07 -8.21
CA GLU A 102 32.14 5.57 -9.33
C GLU A 102 31.82 6.26 -10.67
N ALA A 103 30.55 6.61 -10.92
CA ALA A 103 30.11 7.25 -12.15
C ALA A 103 30.33 8.77 -12.18
N GLY A 104 30.80 9.37 -11.07
CA GLY A 104 31.03 10.82 -10.98
C GLY A 104 29.74 11.63 -10.94
N VAL A 105 28.65 11.06 -10.41
CA VAL A 105 27.39 11.80 -10.18
C VAL A 105 27.66 12.92 -9.17
N ARG A 106 27.34 14.17 -9.53
CA ARG A 106 27.68 15.33 -8.70
C ARG A 106 26.87 15.44 -7.41
N ARG A 107 25.58 15.08 -7.47
CA ARG A 107 24.62 15.29 -6.36
C ARG A 107 23.77 14.07 -6.12
N VAL A 108 23.65 13.66 -4.85
CA VAL A 108 22.73 12.59 -4.41
C VAL A 108 21.80 13.12 -3.32
N VAL A 109 20.49 13.10 -3.54
CA VAL A 109 19.49 13.41 -2.53
C VAL A 109 18.75 12.11 -2.15
N HIS A 110 18.88 11.69 -0.90
CA HIS A 110 18.22 10.49 -0.39
C HIS A 110 17.03 10.82 0.51
N VAL A 111 15.85 10.30 0.16
CA VAL A 111 14.66 10.39 1.01
C VAL A 111 14.67 9.23 2.00
N SER A 112 15.08 9.54 3.23
CA SER A 112 15.08 8.63 4.37
C SER A 112 13.79 8.76 5.18
N ALA A 113 13.85 8.69 6.51
CA ALA A 113 12.71 8.90 7.42
C ALA A 113 13.21 9.36 8.79
N VAL A 114 12.42 10.16 9.52
CA VAL A 114 12.73 10.55 10.90
C VAL A 114 12.95 9.34 11.79
N SER A 115 12.24 8.23 11.56
CA SER A 115 12.40 6.99 12.34
C SER A 115 13.76 6.32 12.20
N ALA A 116 14.56 6.66 11.18
CA ALA A 116 15.93 6.16 11.04
C ALA A 116 16.91 6.71 12.08
N GLU A 117 16.54 7.76 12.81
CA GLU A 117 17.32 8.35 13.91
C GLU A 117 16.92 7.82 15.29
N SER A 118 15.79 7.12 15.38
CA SER A 118 15.25 6.71 16.68
C SER A 118 15.74 5.31 17.06
N ASP A 119 15.83 5.05 18.36
CA ASP A 119 16.07 3.71 18.94
C ASP A 119 14.92 2.72 18.66
N VAL A 120 14.04 3.05 17.74
CA VAL A 120 12.94 2.17 17.33
C VAL A 120 13.50 0.96 16.63
N ALA A 121 13.44 -0.17 17.30
CA ALA A 121 13.90 -1.47 16.82
C ALA A 121 13.01 -2.07 15.71
N SER A 122 12.59 -1.26 14.71
CA SER A 122 11.89 -1.76 13.55
C SER A 122 12.87 -2.09 12.42
N GLY A 123 12.59 -3.15 11.65
CA GLY A 123 13.39 -3.49 10.47
C GLY A 123 13.44 -2.33 9.46
N TYR A 124 12.35 -1.58 9.34
CA TYR A 124 12.27 -0.38 8.51
C TYR A 124 13.27 0.70 8.94
N ALA A 125 13.28 1.08 10.23
CA ALA A 125 14.17 2.11 10.76
C ALA A 125 15.64 1.71 10.58
N ARG A 126 15.98 0.46 10.93
CA ARG A 126 17.35 -0.07 10.79
C ARG A 126 17.83 -0.09 9.35
N SER A 127 17.00 -0.55 8.40
CA SER A 127 17.40 -0.62 7.00
C SER A 127 17.62 0.78 6.38
N LYS A 128 16.80 1.77 6.78
CA LYS A 128 17.00 3.17 6.38
C LYS A 128 18.27 3.77 7.00
N ALA A 129 18.51 3.56 8.29
CA ALA A 129 19.72 4.03 8.98
C ALA A 129 21.00 3.44 8.37
N LYS A 130 20.98 2.16 7.96
CA LYS A 130 22.11 1.51 7.26
C LYS A 130 22.44 2.26 5.95
N ALA A 131 21.44 2.59 5.16
CA ALA A 131 21.63 3.34 3.90
C ALA A 131 22.11 4.79 4.16
N ASP A 132 21.55 5.47 5.18
CA ASP A 132 21.97 6.82 5.57
C ASP A 132 23.47 6.82 5.95
N THR A 133 23.92 5.87 6.76
CA THR A 133 25.31 5.73 7.18
C THR A 133 26.23 5.45 5.99
N ALA A 134 25.81 4.55 5.10
CA ALA A 134 26.59 4.22 3.91
C ALA A 134 26.75 5.45 2.99
N LEU A 135 25.68 6.19 2.73
CA LEU A 135 25.75 7.42 1.92
C LEU A 135 26.66 8.47 2.56
N ALA A 136 26.56 8.65 3.88
CA ALA A 136 27.37 9.62 4.61
C ALA A 136 28.88 9.31 4.59
N SER A 137 29.28 8.05 4.38
CA SER A 137 30.67 7.63 4.29
C SER A 137 31.31 7.83 2.92
N LEU A 138 30.48 8.07 1.88
CA LEU A 138 30.97 8.23 0.50
C LEU A 138 31.43 9.66 0.21
N ASP A 139 32.43 9.79 -0.65
CA ASP A 139 32.90 11.08 -1.14
C ASP A 139 31.99 11.63 -2.26
N LEU A 140 30.77 11.95 -1.89
CA LEU A 140 29.72 12.52 -2.73
C LEU A 140 29.23 13.84 -2.15
N ASP A 141 28.65 14.69 -2.99
CA ASP A 141 27.82 15.80 -2.54
C ASP A 141 26.41 15.25 -2.24
N TRP A 142 26.23 14.75 -1.04
CA TRP A 142 24.99 14.11 -0.63
C TRP A 142 24.15 15.00 0.30
N VAL A 143 22.83 14.81 0.21
CA VAL A 143 21.86 15.33 1.20
C VAL A 143 20.89 14.21 1.57
N ILE A 144 20.78 13.93 2.87
CA ILE A 144 19.80 13.00 3.41
C ILE A 144 18.60 13.80 3.92
N VAL A 145 17.44 13.62 3.31
CA VAL A 145 16.19 14.26 3.74
C VAL A 145 15.38 13.26 4.56
N LYS A 146 15.10 13.58 5.81
CA LYS A 146 14.30 12.76 6.75
C LYS A 146 12.91 13.39 6.94
N PRO A 147 11.90 12.99 6.12
CA PRO A 147 10.57 13.55 6.28
C PRO A 147 9.85 12.96 7.52
N SER A 148 9.05 13.81 8.16
CA SER A 148 8.03 13.41 9.12
C SER A 148 6.84 12.78 8.38
N LEU A 149 5.62 12.86 8.90
CA LEU A 149 4.43 12.31 8.26
C LEU A 149 4.08 13.09 6.99
N VAL A 150 4.30 12.49 5.83
CA VAL A 150 4.02 13.15 4.54
C VAL A 150 2.54 13.02 4.18
N ILE A 151 1.91 14.15 3.89
CA ILE A 151 0.49 14.25 3.48
C ILE A 151 0.42 14.79 2.06
N GLY A 152 -0.30 14.09 1.18
CA GLY A 152 -0.41 14.50 -0.22
C GLY A 152 -1.60 13.87 -0.93
N PRO A 153 -1.75 14.11 -2.23
CA PRO A 153 -2.76 13.47 -3.05
C PRO A 153 -2.61 11.95 -3.03
N GLY A 154 -3.73 11.24 -2.93
CA GLY A 154 -3.74 9.79 -2.83
C GLY A 154 -3.47 9.28 -1.40
N ALA A 155 -3.72 8.00 -1.21
CA ALA A 155 -3.61 7.34 0.09
C ALA A 155 -2.58 6.23 0.02
N TYR A 156 -1.46 6.39 0.74
CA TYR A 156 -0.34 5.46 0.74
C TYR A 156 0.08 5.10 2.17
N GLY A 157 0.48 3.84 2.37
CA GLY A 157 1.06 3.39 3.64
C GLY A 157 0.25 3.80 4.87
N GLY A 158 0.89 4.43 5.84
CA GLY A 158 0.27 4.87 7.09
C GLY A 158 -0.85 5.90 6.90
N THR A 159 -0.74 6.79 5.92
CA THR A 159 -1.80 7.79 5.65
C THR A 159 -3.06 7.16 5.05
N ALA A 160 -2.94 6.06 4.31
CA ALA A 160 -4.09 5.27 3.86
C ALA A 160 -4.84 4.65 5.04
N LEU A 161 -4.11 4.08 6.01
CA LEU A 161 -4.69 3.56 7.25
C LEU A 161 -5.40 4.68 8.04
N MET A 162 -4.75 5.84 8.20
CA MET A 162 -5.36 6.98 8.92
C MET A 162 -6.65 7.45 8.24
N ARG A 163 -6.68 7.54 6.90
CA ARG A 163 -7.92 7.86 6.15
C ARG A 163 -8.98 6.78 6.33
N GLY A 164 -8.61 5.50 6.33
CA GLY A 164 -9.51 4.39 6.61
C GLY A 164 -10.13 4.46 8.00
N LEU A 165 -9.33 4.74 9.04
CA LEU A 165 -9.81 4.94 10.41
C LEU A 165 -10.76 6.16 10.50
N ALA A 166 -10.38 7.28 9.87
CA ALA A 166 -11.19 8.50 9.79
C ALA A 166 -12.51 8.28 9.01
N GLY A 167 -12.56 7.30 8.09
CA GLY A 167 -13.71 6.98 7.26
C GLY A 167 -14.77 6.09 7.93
N LEU A 168 -14.52 5.52 9.10
CA LEU A 168 -15.46 4.67 9.79
C LEU A 168 -16.73 5.46 10.19
N ARG A 169 -17.90 4.87 9.98
CA ARG A 169 -19.18 5.60 10.03
C ARG A 169 -19.54 6.14 11.42
N TYR A 170 -19.44 5.31 12.43
CA TYR A 170 -20.02 5.58 13.76
C TYR A 170 -18.98 5.88 14.82
N ILE A 171 -17.77 5.42 14.65
CA ILE A 171 -16.69 5.54 15.60
C ILE A 171 -15.43 6.10 14.94
N LEU A 172 -14.63 6.80 15.73
CA LEU A 172 -13.26 7.17 15.41
C LEU A 172 -12.35 6.40 16.38
N PRO A 173 -11.78 5.26 15.97
CA PRO A 173 -10.92 4.50 16.85
C PRO A 173 -9.56 5.20 16.99
N LEU A 174 -9.16 5.43 18.22
CA LEU A 174 -7.89 6.03 18.59
C LEU A 174 -6.93 4.95 19.11
N PRO A 175 -5.68 4.87 18.67
CA PRO A 175 -4.72 3.90 19.19
C PRO A 175 -4.28 4.28 20.60
N GLY A 176 -4.88 3.67 21.61
CA GLY A 176 -4.66 4.03 23.02
C GLY A 176 -5.09 5.46 23.31
N PRO A 177 -4.31 6.26 24.04
CA PRO A 177 -4.59 7.68 24.30
C PRO A 177 -4.37 8.57 23.06
N ALA A 178 -3.70 8.07 22.01
CA ALA A 178 -3.38 8.77 20.75
C ALA A 178 -2.72 10.15 20.96
N THR A 179 -1.85 10.25 21.96
CA THR A 179 -1.17 11.48 22.37
C THR A 179 0.17 11.70 21.67
N GLU A 180 0.70 10.65 21.03
CA GLU A 180 1.95 10.73 20.29
C GLU A 180 1.85 11.77 19.17
N ARG A 181 2.89 12.60 19.03
CA ARG A 181 2.87 13.76 18.15
C ARG A 181 3.73 13.60 16.92
N PHE A 182 3.24 14.15 15.83
CA PHE A 182 3.88 14.21 14.53
C PHE A 182 3.82 15.63 13.98
N GLN A 183 4.74 15.96 13.09
CA GLN A 183 4.75 17.22 12.35
C GLN A 183 4.45 16.94 10.87
N PRO A 184 3.15 16.83 10.48
CA PRO A 184 2.80 16.52 9.09
C PRO A 184 3.36 17.56 8.12
N ILE A 185 3.97 17.10 7.03
CA ILE A 185 4.48 17.94 5.94
C ILE A 185 3.71 17.65 4.64
N ALA A 186 3.38 18.68 3.88
CA ALA A 186 2.78 18.53 2.57
C ALA A 186 3.77 17.91 1.57
N ALA A 187 3.30 16.96 0.76
CA ALA A 187 4.14 16.26 -0.23
C ALA A 187 4.73 17.21 -1.28
N ASP A 188 3.99 18.25 -1.67
CA ASP A 188 4.47 19.27 -2.60
C ASP A 188 5.50 20.22 -1.96
N ASP A 189 5.39 20.54 -0.66
CA ASP A 189 6.41 21.31 0.06
C ASP A 189 7.70 20.50 0.22
N LEU A 190 7.58 19.21 0.54
CA LEU A 190 8.72 18.27 0.56
C LEU A 190 9.39 18.20 -0.80
N ALA A 191 8.61 18.01 -1.87
CA ALA A 191 9.11 17.91 -3.23
C ALA A 191 9.79 19.20 -3.72
N ARG A 192 9.21 20.36 -3.39
CA ARG A 192 9.82 21.66 -3.67
C ARG A 192 11.18 21.81 -2.99
N GLY A 193 11.28 21.43 -1.71
CA GLY A 193 12.56 21.44 -0.99
C GLY A 193 13.58 20.51 -1.64
N ILE A 194 13.20 19.30 -2.00
CA ILE A 194 14.06 18.33 -2.70
C ILE A 194 14.52 18.88 -4.06
N ALA A 195 13.63 19.48 -4.85
CA ALA A 195 14.01 20.06 -6.14
C ALA A 195 15.04 21.18 -5.97
N LYS A 196 14.87 22.06 -4.97
CA LYS A 196 15.86 23.10 -4.66
C LYS A 196 17.20 22.54 -4.14
N LEU A 197 17.17 21.41 -3.43
CA LEU A 197 18.38 20.70 -3.02
C LEU A 197 19.12 20.11 -4.22
N VAL A 198 18.41 19.68 -5.25
CA VAL A 198 19.02 19.16 -6.48
C VAL A 198 19.63 20.28 -7.32
N THR A 199 18.96 21.42 -7.47
CA THR A 199 19.38 22.53 -8.34
C THR A 199 20.33 23.52 -7.67
N GLY A 200 20.30 23.61 -6.34
CA GLY A 200 21.05 24.59 -5.55
C GLY A 200 22.28 24.00 -4.86
N GLU A 201 23.10 24.88 -4.31
CA GLU A 201 24.31 24.54 -3.57
C GLU A 201 24.20 24.79 -2.05
N THR A 202 22.97 25.00 -1.56
CA THR A 202 22.70 25.49 -0.21
C THR A 202 22.91 24.47 0.92
N ALA A 203 22.99 23.19 0.60
CA ALA A 203 23.25 22.12 1.56
C ALA A 203 24.17 21.07 0.91
N ARG A 204 25.21 20.67 1.62
CA ARG A 204 26.20 19.67 1.16
C ARG A 204 26.60 18.82 2.34
N ARG A 205 26.60 17.49 2.15
CA ARG A 205 26.96 16.48 3.18
C ARG A 205 26.19 16.74 4.50
N GLU A 206 24.89 16.97 4.35
CA GLU A 206 24.02 17.40 5.42
C GLU A 206 22.78 16.49 5.52
N THR A 207 22.37 16.19 6.75
CA THR A 207 21.08 15.54 7.03
C THR A 207 20.07 16.61 7.43
N LEU A 208 18.92 16.64 6.74
CA LEU A 208 17.85 17.60 6.94
C LEU A 208 16.55 16.92 7.37
N PHE A 209 15.94 17.42 8.41
CA PHE A 209 14.59 17.01 8.80
C PHE A 209 13.54 17.83 8.07
N ALA A 210 12.68 17.16 7.32
CA ALA A 210 11.58 17.80 6.61
C ALA A 210 10.28 17.59 7.39
N ALA A 211 9.87 18.62 8.13
CA ALA A 211 8.73 18.59 9.03
C ALA A 211 7.83 19.84 8.82
N GLY A 212 6.54 19.66 9.08
CA GLY A 212 5.60 20.78 9.14
C GLY A 212 5.81 21.62 10.41
N PRO A 213 5.23 22.84 10.45
CA PRO A 213 5.46 23.76 11.56
C PRO A 213 4.73 23.38 12.86
N GLU A 214 3.76 22.46 12.80
CA GLU A 214 2.88 22.10 13.90
C GLU A 214 3.09 20.68 14.38
N ALA A 215 3.23 20.48 15.70
CA ALA A 215 3.25 19.17 16.33
C ALA A 215 1.82 18.76 16.74
N LEU A 216 1.21 17.87 16.00
CA LEU A 216 -0.18 17.40 16.18
C LEU A 216 -0.23 16.00 16.73
N SER A 217 -1.16 15.74 17.66
CA SER A 217 -1.41 14.37 18.13
C SER A 217 -2.04 13.50 17.03
N VAL A 218 -1.87 12.18 17.14
CA VAL A 218 -2.54 11.24 16.24
C VAL A 218 -4.06 11.45 16.26
N GLY A 219 -4.63 11.77 17.43
CA GLY A 219 -6.05 12.09 17.56
C GLY A 219 -6.44 13.32 16.76
N ASP A 220 -5.67 14.43 16.83
CA ASP A 220 -5.91 15.65 16.07
C ASP A 220 -5.84 15.42 14.56
N ILE A 221 -4.85 14.64 14.13
CA ILE A 221 -4.68 14.26 12.72
C ILE A 221 -5.90 13.47 12.22
N LEU A 222 -6.37 12.48 12.98
CA LEU A 222 -7.53 11.67 12.60
C LEU A 222 -8.82 12.48 12.56
N ARG A 223 -9.04 13.41 13.53
CA ARG A 223 -10.17 14.34 13.53
C ARG A 223 -10.16 15.26 12.31
N SER A 224 -9.01 15.83 12.03
CA SER A 224 -8.82 16.73 10.89
C SER A 224 -9.03 16.01 9.55
N LEU A 225 -8.49 14.79 9.40
CA LEU A 225 -8.73 13.96 8.20
C LEU A 225 -10.20 13.60 8.05
N ARG A 226 -10.91 13.30 9.15
CA ARG A 226 -12.34 13.02 9.12
C ARG A 226 -13.15 14.24 8.65
N ALA A 227 -12.86 15.41 9.18
CA ALA A 227 -13.50 16.65 8.77
C ALA A 227 -13.19 16.98 7.30
N TRP A 228 -11.93 16.83 6.89
CA TRP A 228 -11.50 17.01 5.50
C TRP A 228 -12.22 16.06 4.52
N LEU A 229 -12.44 14.80 4.90
CA LEU A 229 -13.25 13.86 4.12
C LEU A 229 -14.73 14.23 4.07
N GLY A 230 -15.18 15.26 4.80
CA GLY A 230 -16.57 15.71 4.87
C GLY A 230 -17.48 14.73 5.63
N PHE A 231 -16.94 13.96 6.59
CA PHE A 231 -17.72 13.09 7.45
C PHE A 231 -18.08 13.81 8.74
N ALA A 232 -19.32 13.61 9.20
CA ALA A 232 -19.78 14.14 10.48
C ALA A 232 -18.91 13.64 11.66
N PRO A 233 -18.79 14.39 12.76
CA PRO A 233 -18.13 13.91 13.96
C PRO A 233 -18.63 12.51 14.37
N ALA A 234 -17.73 11.69 14.87
CA ALA A 234 -18.05 10.34 15.33
C ALA A 234 -17.62 10.17 16.80
N ARG A 235 -18.17 9.18 17.48
CA ARG A 235 -17.76 8.85 18.83
C ARG A 235 -16.31 8.39 18.84
N GLU A 236 -15.46 9.07 19.59
CA GLU A 236 -14.08 8.65 19.79
C GLU A 236 -14.04 7.46 20.74
N VAL A 237 -13.29 6.43 20.34
CA VAL A 237 -13.13 5.20 21.12
C VAL A 237 -11.65 4.88 21.24
N ALA A 238 -11.11 5.01 22.44
CA ALA A 238 -9.75 4.58 22.72
C ALA A 238 -9.67 3.05 22.66
N VAL A 239 -8.97 2.53 21.66
CA VAL A 239 -8.76 1.10 21.49
C VAL A 239 -7.55 0.69 22.32
N PRO A 240 -7.69 -0.22 23.31
CA PRO A 240 -6.56 -0.68 24.09
C PRO A 240 -5.45 -1.23 23.21
N LEU A 241 -4.19 -0.82 23.45
CA LEU A 241 -3.05 -1.22 22.62
C LEU A 241 -2.87 -2.73 22.52
N ARG A 242 -3.27 -3.48 23.57
CA ARG A 242 -3.22 -4.96 23.55
C ARG A 242 -4.18 -5.52 22.50
N LEU A 243 -5.41 -5.01 22.45
CA LEU A 243 -6.42 -5.41 21.45
C LEU A 243 -5.98 -5.01 20.04
N LEU A 244 -5.52 -3.77 19.89
CA LEU A 244 -5.01 -3.28 18.60
C LEU A 244 -3.85 -4.15 18.08
N ARG A 245 -2.92 -4.56 18.97
CA ARG A 245 -1.81 -5.45 18.59
C ARG A 245 -2.32 -6.82 18.10
N ILE A 246 -3.35 -7.38 18.73
CA ILE A 246 -3.97 -8.64 18.31
C ILE A 246 -4.57 -8.47 16.90
N LEU A 247 -5.35 -7.41 16.68
CA LEU A 247 -5.95 -7.13 15.37
C LEU A 247 -4.91 -6.93 14.28
N LEU A 248 -3.82 -6.21 14.57
CA LEU A 248 -2.75 -5.95 13.62
C LEU A 248 -1.91 -7.20 13.29
N ARG A 249 -1.86 -8.21 14.18
CA ARG A 249 -1.25 -9.52 13.86
C ARG A 249 -1.96 -10.24 12.72
N PHE A 250 -3.27 -10.09 12.57
CA PHE A 250 -3.96 -10.61 11.37
C PHE A 250 -3.47 -9.91 10.10
N GLY A 251 -3.17 -8.61 10.18
CA GLY A 251 -2.51 -7.88 9.09
C GLY A 251 -1.10 -8.39 8.79
N ASP A 252 -0.33 -8.80 9.81
CA ASP A 252 0.98 -9.41 9.62
C ASP A 252 0.87 -10.75 8.89
N VAL A 253 -0.08 -11.62 9.28
CA VAL A 253 -0.36 -12.89 8.59
C VAL A 253 -0.78 -12.63 7.14
N ALA A 254 -1.67 -11.67 6.89
CA ALA A 254 -2.05 -11.28 5.53
C ALA A 254 -0.83 -10.79 4.72
N GLY A 255 0.11 -10.10 5.38
CA GLY A 255 1.39 -9.71 4.76
C GLY A 255 2.26 -10.88 4.32
N TRP A 256 2.25 -12.00 5.04
CA TRP A 256 2.96 -13.23 4.64
C TRP A 256 2.39 -13.86 3.36
N ILE A 257 1.09 -13.73 3.13
CA ILE A 257 0.47 -14.17 1.87
C ILE A 257 0.62 -13.11 0.76
N GLY A 258 1.27 -11.97 1.04
CA GLY A 258 1.60 -10.94 0.05
C GLY A 258 0.65 -9.75 0.00
N HIS A 259 -0.27 -9.60 0.96
CA HIS A 259 -1.12 -8.41 1.06
C HIS A 259 -0.33 -7.19 1.54
N ALA A 260 -0.25 -6.16 0.72
CA ALA A 260 0.35 -4.87 1.08
C ALA A 260 -0.67 -4.04 1.89
N SER A 261 -0.70 -4.21 3.20
CA SER A 261 -1.56 -3.42 4.11
C SER A 261 -0.70 -2.65 5.11
N ALA A 262 -1.06 -1.40 5.39
CA ALA A 262 -0.46 -0.63 6.49
C ALA A 262 -1.03 -1.03 7.87
N ALA A 263 -2.11 -1.79 7.93
CA ALA A 263 -2.71 -2.28 9.18
C ALA A 263 -1.93 -3.48 9.74
N ARG A 264 -0.66 -3.27 10.13
CA ARG A 264 0.27 -4.28 10.67
C ARG A 264 0.94 -3.78 11.94
N THR A 265 1.53 -4.67 12.72
CA THR A 265 2.21 -4.32 13.99
C THR A 265 3.34 -3.31 13.81
N THR A 266 4.03 -3.30 12.67
CA THR A 266 5.07 -2.30 12.34
C THR A 266 4.52 -0.88 12.36
N SER A 267 3.29 -0.64 11.83
CA SER A 267 2.68 0.69 11.83
C SER A 267 2.39 1.17 13.25
N LEU A 268 1.92 0.29 14.13
CA LEU A 268 1.73 0.64 15.54
C LEU A 268 3.06 1.02 16.20
N THR A 269 4.13 0.27 15.95
CA THR A 269 5.46 0.58 16.46
C THR A 269 5.94 1.94 15.98
N GLN A 270 5.72 2.26 14.69
CA GLN A 270 6.08 3.56 14.14
C GLN A 270 5.26 4.73 14.72
N MET A 271 4.00 4.47 15.12
CA MET A 271 3.10 5.50 15.68
C MET A 271 3.30 5.76 17.18
N ARG A 272 4.03 4.91 17.89
CA ARG A 272 4.15 4.97 19.36
C ARG A 272 5.24 5.88 19.92
N HIS A 273 5.91 6.61 19.08
CA HIS A 273 6.96 7.53 19.50
C HIS A 273 6.72 8.91 18.89
N ASP A 274 6.88 9.95 19.67
CA ASP A 274 6.86 11.32 19.16
C ASP A 274 7.89 11.48 18.04
N ARG A 275 7.50 12.19 17.00
CA ARG A 275 8.32 12.50 15.83
C ARG A 275 8.44 14.00 15.65
N ILE A 276 8.91 14.65 16.72
CA ILE A 276 9.15 16.11 16.73
C ILE A 276 10.63 16.30 16.44
N VAL A 277 10.91 17.06 15.40
CA VAL A 277 12.25 17.36 14.93
C VAL A 277 12.37 18.83 14.54
N ASP A 278 13.58 19.36 14.48
CA ASP A 278 13.82 20.70 13.96
C ASP A 278 13.79 20.68 12.42
N GLY A 279 12.70 21.17 11.86
CA GLY A 279 12.49 21.32 10.41
C GLY A 279 12.92 22.70 9.84
N GLU A 280 13.42 23.63 10.65
CA GLU A 280 13.68 25.01 10.20
C GLU A 280 14.71 25.09 9.06
N ARG A 281 15.77 24.29 9.16
CA ARG A 281 16.81 24.29 8.11
C ARG A 281 16.25 23.86 6.76
N PHE A 282 15.41 22.81 6.72
CA PHE A 282 14.72 22.39 5.51
C PHE A 282 13.72 23.45 5.02
N ALA A 283 12.94 24.06 5.93
CA ALA A 283 11.97 25.09 5.60
C ALA A 283 12.63 26.33 4.98
N ARG A 284 13.80 26.74 5.46
CA ARG A 284 14.57 27.83 4.83
C ARG A 284 14.95 27.53 3.38
N ILE A 285 15.25 26.30 3.05
CA ILE A 285 15.58 25.88 1.67
C ILE A 285 14.31 25.74 0.84
N ALA A 286 13.31 25.04 1.35
CA ALA A 286 12.06 24.79 0.66
C ALA A 286 11.22 26.06 0.40
N GLY A 287 11.38 27.07 1.26
CA GLY A 287 10.47 28.22 1.38
C GLY A 287 9.31 27.88 2.33
N PRO A 288 8.27 28.72 2.39
CA PRO A 288 7.17 28.54 3.33
C PRO A 288 6.57 27.14 3.27
N VAL A 289 6.54 26.45 4.42
CA VAL A 289 5.95 25.12 4.59
C VAL A 289 4.56 25.28 5.19
N LYS A 290 3.57 24.65 4.56
CA LYS A 290 2.17 24.72 4.97
C LYS A 290 1.95 24.07 6.34
N THR A 291 1.05 24.63 7.12
CA THR A 291 0.42 23.96 8.26
C THR A 291 -0.39 22.75 7.77
N PHE A 292 -0.74 21.84 8.68
CA PHE A 292 -1.58 20.70 8.33
C PHE A 292 -2.96 21.13 7.81
N ALA A 293 -3.56 22.16 8.46
CA ALA A 293 -4.83 22.72 8.02
C ALA A 293 -4.76 23.34 6.62
N GLU A 294 -3.69 24.06 6.30
CA GLU A 294 -3.45 24.61 4.95
C GLU A 294 -3.22 23.51 3.92
N THR A 295 -2.50 22.46 4.28
CA THR A 295 -2.30 21.28 3.41
C THR A 295 -3.63 20.65 3.04
N LEU A 296 -4.51 20.43 4.00
CA LEU A 296 -5.83 19.85 3.75
C LEU A 296 -6.74 20.81 2.94
N ARG A 297 -6.66 22.12 3.18
CA ARG A 297 -7.42 23.12 2.40
C ARG A 297 -6.92 23.25 0.97
N SER A 298 -5.60 23.18 0.75
CA SER A 298 -5.02 23.26 -0.60
C SER A 298 -5.29 22.03 -1.46
N THR A 299 -5.71 20.92 -0.84
CA THR A 299 -6.03 19.66 -1.51
C THR A 299 -7.40 19.14 -1.03
N PRO A 300 -8.52 19.76 -1.47
CA PRO A 300 -9.86 19.35 -1.04
C PRO A 300 -10.12 17.87 -1.33
N ALA A 301 -10.78 17.18 -0.39
CA ALA A 301 -11.11 15.78 -0.54
C ALA A 301 -12.08 15.54 -1.69
N THR A 302 -11.75 14.59 -2.53
CA THR A 302 -12.56 14.17 -3.67
C THR A 302 -13.49 12.99 -3.30
N MET A 303 -14.37 12.62 -4.23
CA MET A 303 -15.18 11.42 -4.08
C MET A 303 -14.30 10.16 -3.95
N GLN A 304 -13.16 10.12 -4.67
CA GLN A 304 -12.21 9.00 -4.59
C GLN A 304 -11.61 8.86 -3.18
N ASP A 305 -11.24 9.95 -2.54
CA ASP A 305 -10.73 9.93 -1.15
C ASP A 305 -11.76 9.37 -0.18
N ARG A 306 -13.03 9.77 -0.33
CA ARG A 306 -14.14 9.30 0.50
C ARG A 306 -14.45 7.83 0.26
N LEU A 307 -14.46 7.39 -1.00
CA LEU A 307 -14.66 5.98 -1.37
C LEU A 307 -13.52 5.12 -0.83
N HIS A 308 -12.27 5.56 -1.01
CA HIS A 308 -11.10 4.87 -0.48
C HIS A 308 -11.19 4.72 1.05
N ALA A 309 -11.50 5.79 1.77
CA ALA A 309 -11.60 5.76 3.23
C ALA A 309 -12.67 4.77 3.72
N ARG A 310 -13.83 4.70 3.04
CA ARG A 310 -14.90 3.74 3.38
C ARG A 310 -14.58 2.32 2.97
N ALA A 311 -13.94 2.13 1.83
CA ALA A 311 -13.60 0.82 1.28
C ALA A 311 -12.40 0.16 1.98
N TYR A 312 -11.57 0.95 2.68
CA TYR A 312 -10.29 0.50 3.23
C TYR A 312 -10.38 -0.77 4.08
N PHE A 313 -11.37 -0.86 4.95
CA PHE A 313 -11.64 -2.06 5.76
C PHE A 313 -12.76 -2.93 5.17
N ALA A 314 -13.74 -2.32 4.48
CA ALA A 314 -14.90 -3.04 3.98
C ALA A 314 -14.55 -4.05 2.89
N VAL A 315 -13.67 -3.68 1.95
CA VAL A 315 -13.28 -4.57 0.85
C VAL A 315 -12.46 -5.77 1.32
N PRO A 316 -11.41 -5.63 2.15
CA PRO A 316 -10.71 -6.78 2.72
C PRO A 316 -11.62 -7.68 3.57
N PHE A 317 -12.52 -7.09 4.36
CA PHE A 317 -13.50 -7.86 5.12
C PHE A 317 -14.40 -8.70 4.19
N LEU A 318 -14.93 -8.08 3.13
CA LEU A 318 -15.77 -8.76 2.15
C LEU A 318 -15.01 -9.87 1.44
N GLN A 319 -13.75 -9.64 1.07
CA GLN A 319 -12.88 -10.64 0.46
C GLN A 319 -12.68 -11.86 1.36
N VAL A 320 -12.39 -11.65 2.65
CA VAL A 320 -12.23 -12.71 3.63
C VAL A 320 -13.55 -13.45 3.83
N ALA A 321 -14.66 -12.73 3.97
CA ALA A 321 -16.00 -13.33 4.15
C ALA A 321 -16.38 -14.24 2.96
N LEU A 322 -16.14 -13.78 1.73
CA LEU A 322 -16.36 -14.58 0.52
C LEU A 322 -15.43 -15.81 0.46
N ALA A 323 -14.16 -15.66 0.79
CA ALA A 323 -13.22 -16.79 0.81
C ALA A 323 -13.66 -17.85 1.85
N VAL A 324 -14.02 -17.42 3.05
CA VAL A 324 -14.54 -18.32 4.10
C VAL A 324 -15.83 -19.01 3.64
N PHE A 325 -16.74 -18.26 3.00
CA PHE A 325 -17.97 -18.82 2.44
C PHE A 325 -17.66 -19.97 1.46
N TRP A 326 -16.75 -19.75 0.48
CA TRP A 326 -16.39 -20.76 -0.51
C TRP A 326 -15.70 -21.97 0.12
N ILE A 327 -14.78 -21.76 1.08
CA ILE A 327 -14.10 -22.85 1.79
C ILE A 327 -15.10 -23.68 2.58
N LEU A 328 -15.98 -23.02 3.37
CA LEU A 328 -16.97 -23.73 4.17
C LEU A 328 -18.02 -24.43 3.28
N SER A 329 -18.44 -23.81 2.18
CA SER A 329 -19.38 -24.41 1.22
C SER A 329 -18.81 -25.73 0.67
N GLY A 330 -17.55 -25.73 0.22
CA GLY A 330 -16.89 -26.95 -0.24
C GLY A 330 -16.72 -28.02 0.85
N LEU A 331 -16.34 -27.62 2.07
CA LEU A 331 -16.22 -28.57 3.20
C LEU A 331 -17.57 -29.19 3.60
N ILE A 332 -18.65 -28.36 3.62
CA ILE A 332 -20.01 -28.83 3.93
C ILE A 332 -20.52 -29.79 2.85
N ALA A 333 -20.16 -29.55 1.58
CA ALA A 333 -20.55 -30.44 0.47
C ALA A 333 -20.01 -31.88 0.63
N LEU A 334 -18.95 -32.09 1.39
CA LEU A 334 -18.39 -33.40 1.70
C LEU A 334 -19.15 -34.13 2.84
N GLY A 335 -20.13 -33.48 3.47
CA GLY A 335 -20.94 -34.11 4.52
C GLY A 335 -21.88 -35.19 3.98
N PRO A 336 -22.23 -36.22 4.80
CA PRO A 336 -23.04 -37.37 4.33
C PRO A 336 -24.41 -36.99 3.77
N SER A 337 -25.09 -36.03 4.39
CA SER A 337 -26.42 -35.55 3.94
C SER A 337 -26.36 -34.76 2.64
N THR A 338 -25.32 -33.94 2.45
CA THR A 338 -25.11 -33.13 1.23
C THR A 338 -24.67 -33.99 0.05
N THR A 339 -23.81 -34.96 0.27
CA THR A 339 -23.42 -35.91 -0.77
C THR A 339 -24.60 -36.78 -1.26
N LEU A 340 -25.51 -37.20 -0.36
CA LEU A 340 -26.75 -37.86 -0.71
C LEU A 340 -27.67 -36.99 -1.56
N LEU A 341 -27.92 -35.74 -1.15
CA LEU A 341 -28.77 -34.80 -1.88
C LEU A 341 -28.17 -34.46 -3.25
N ALA A 342 -26.88 -34.19 -3.33
CA ALA A 342 -26.21 -33.91 -4.59
C ALA A 342 -26.23 -35.16 -5.52
N GLY A 343 -26.06 -36.36 -4.97
CA GLY A 343 -26.17 -37.62 -5.72
C GLY A 343 -27.57 -37.82 -6.29
N THR A 344 -28.64 -37.52 -5.55
CA THR A 344 -30.02 -37.60 -6.08
C THR A 344 -30.28 -36.57 -7.19
N ILE A 345 -29.77 -35.36 -7.10
CA ILE A 345 -29.88 -34.34 -8.16
C ILE A 345 -29.11 -34.80 -9.42
N LEU A 346 -27.89 -35.31 -9.26
CA LEU A 346 -27.07 -35.81 -10.36
C LEU A 346 -27.71 -37.01 -11.05
N ALA A 347 -28.29 -37.95 -10.30
CA ALA A 347 -29.02 -39.08 -10.85
C ALA A 347 -30.26 -38.63 -11.65
N HIS A 348 -30.96 -37.58 -11.19
CA HIS A 348 -32.13 -37.02 -11.91
C HIS A 348 -31.79 -36.46 -13.28
N ILE A 349 -30.55 -36.03 -13.51
CA ILE A 349 -30.04 -35.56 -14.81
C ILE A 349 -29.31 -36.66 -15.61
N GLY A 350 -29.39 -37.90 -15.19
CA GLY A 350 -28.85 -39.02 -15.92
C GLY A 350 -27.36 -39.28 -15.68
N VAL A 351 -26.75 -38.74 -14.63
CA VAL A 351 -25.38 -39.04 -14.25
C VAL A 351 -25.33 -40.43 -13.62
N ASP A 352 -24.39 -41.26 -14.07
CA ASP A 352 -24.16 -42.57 -13.48
C ASP A 352 -23.89 -42.48 -11.95
N PRO A 353 -24.63 -43.23 -11.10
CA PRO A 353 -24.42 -43.21 -9.67
C PRO A 353 -22.96 -43.49 -9.24
N ALA A 354 -22.20 -44.25 -10.02
CA ALA A 354 -20.77 -44.45 -9.77
C ALA A 354 -19.92 -43.20 -9.91
N LEU A 355 -20.35 -42.22 -10.72
CA LEU A 355 -19.68 -40.92 -10.94
C LEU A 355 -20.18 -39.82 -10.01
N ALA A 356 -21.34 -39.97 -9.39
CA ALA A 356 -21.97 -38.93 -8.58
C ALA A 356 -21.08 -38.51 -7.40
N GLN A 357 -20.55 -39.44 -6.64
CA GLN A 357 -19.70 -39.15 -5.48
C GLN A 357 -18.34 -38.53 -5.90
N PRO A 358 -17.60 -39.06 -6.90
CA PRO A 358 -16.41 -38.36 -7.40
C PRO A 358 -16.65 -36.95 -7.89
N LEU A 359 -17.77 -36.66 -8.55
CA LEU A 359 -18.11 -35.33 -9.02
C LEU A 359 -18.41 -34.37 -7.86
N VAL A 360 -19.09 -34.81 -6.82
CA VAL A 360 -19.32 -34.00 -5.61
C VAL A 360 -18.01 -33.68 -4.91
N VAL A 361 -17.11 -34.67 -4.77
CA VAL A 361 -15.78 -34.45 -4.17
C VAL A 361 -14.95 -33.47 -4.99
N LEU A 362 -14.97 -33.60 -6.32
CA LEU A 362 -14.26 -32.69 -7.22
C LEU A 362 -14.82 -31.26 -7.11
N GLY A 363 -16.14 -31.10 -7.13
CA GLY A 363 -16.80 -29.79 -6.95
C GLY A 363 -16.42 -29.15 -5.62
N ALA A 364 -16.49 -29.90 -4.53
CA ALA A 364 -16.08 -29.46 -3.20
C ALA A 364 -14.60 -29.02 -3.15
N ALA A 365 -13.71 -29.78 -3.78
CA ALA A 365 -12.29 -29.42 -3.87
C ALA A 365 -12.06 -28.12 -4.67
N VAL A 366 -12.81 -27.94 -5.75
CA VAL A 366 -12.76 -26.71 -6.57
C VAL A 366 -13.27 -25.50 -5.77
N ASP A 367 -14.35 -25.64 -5.00
CA ASP A 367 -14.89 -24.58 -4.15
C ASP A 367 -13.89 -24.17 -3.06
N VAL A 368 -13.27 -25.15 -2.36
CA VAL A 368 -12.23 -24.87 -1.36
C VAL A 368 -11.03 -24.17 -2.00
N LEU A 369 -10.57 -24.67 -3.15
CA LEU A 369 -9.44 -24.07 -3.87
C LEU A 369 -9.75 -22.65 -4.32
N ALA A 370 -10.94 -22.39 -4.86
CA ALA A 370 -11.39 -21.06 -5.26
C ALA A 370 -11.43 -20.10 -4.08
N GLY A 371 -11.86 -20.56 -2.91
CA GLY A 371 -11.84 -19.77 -1.67
C GLY A 371 -10.41 -19.45 -1.22
N ILE A 372 -9.51 -20.42 -1.19
CA ILE A 372 -8.10 -20.23 -0.82
C ILE A 372 -7.42 -19.25 -1.78
N LEU A 373 -7.55 -19.48 -3.09
CA LEU A 373 -6.93 -18.63 -4.12
C LEU A 373 -7.47 -17.19 -4.10
N PHE A 374 -8.72 -16.99 -3.65
CA PHE A 374 -9.30 -15.66 -3.51
C PHE A 374 -8.62 -14.83 -2.40
N LEU A 375 -7.90 -15.47 -1.46
CA LEU A 375 -7.07 -14.79 -0.46
C LEU A 375 -5.65 -14.49 -0.95
N VAL A 376 -5.21 -15.05 -2.07
CA VAL A 376 -3.83 -14.90 -2.56
C VAL A 376 -3.73 -13.70 -3.50
N PRO A 377 -2.93 -12.66 -3.18
CA PRO A 377 -2.70 -11.52 -4.05
C PRO A 377 -2.20 -11.94 -5.44
N GLY A 378 -2.77 -11.33 -6.49
CA GLY A 378 -2.49 -11.68 -7.88
C GLY A 378 -3.34 -12.84 -8.44
N TRP A 379 -3.98 -13.64 -7.58
CA TRP A 379 -4.93 -14.68 -7.98
C TRP A 379 -6.39 -14.26 -7.83
N VAL A 380 -6.67 -13.19 -7.07
CA VAL A 380 -8.04 -12.74 -6.74
C VAL A 380 -8.93 -12.61 -7.97
N ARG A 381 -8.45 -11.99 -9.05
CA ARG A 381 -9.25 -11.85 -10.29
C ARG A 381 -9.53 -13.19 -10.96
N ARG A 382 -8.54 -14.11 -10.99
CA ARG A 382 -8.71 -15.44 -11.59
C ARG A 382 -9.62 -16.33 -10.74
N ALA A 383 -9.41 -16.32 -9.42
CA ALA A 383 -10.27 -17.02 -8.48
C ALA A 383 -11.70 -16.47 -8.49
N GLY A 384 -11.87 -15.14 -8.53
CA GLY A 384 -13.17 -14.50 -8.66
C GLY A 384 -13.88 -14.85 -9.97
N ALA A 385 -13.16 -14.91 -11.10
CA ALA A 385 -13.72 -15.37 -12.36
C ALA A 385 -14.19 -16.84 -12.25
N LEU A 386 -13.40 -17.70 -11.62
CA LEU A 386 -13.79 -19.09 -11.35
C LEU A 386 -15.05 -19.16 -10.48
N GLN A 387 -15.09 -18.39 -9.36
CA GLN A 387 -16.26 -18.30 -8.48
C GLN A 387 -17.52 -17.85 -9.23
N LEU A 388 -17.41 -16.83 -10.10
CA LEU A 388 -18.52 -16.35 -10.93
C LEU A 388 -19.00 -17.43 -11.93
N THR A 389 -18.06 -18.14 -12.54
CA THR A 389 -18.38 -19.25 -13.46
C THR A 389 -19.14 -20.35 -12.74
N ILE A 390 -18.63 -20.83 -11.58
CA ILE A 390 -19.29 -21.86 -10.78
C ILE A 390 -20.68 -21.38 -10.32
N SER A 391 -20.78 -20.15 -9.82
CA SER A 391 -22.04 -19.55 -9.40
C SER A 391 -23.07 -19.50 -10.55
N THR A 392 -22.62 -19.16 -11.76
CA THR A 392 -23.48 -19.14 -12.95
C THR A 392 -23.93 -20.54 -13.32
N VAL A 393 -23.05 -21.53 -13.30
CA VAL A 393 -23.39 -22.93 -13.58
C VAL A 393 -24.40 -23.45 -12.55
N TYR A 394 -24.22 -23.18 -11.26
CA TYR A 394 -25.18 -23.56 -10.23
C TYR A 394 -26.51 -22.83 -10.41
N LEU A 395 -26.50 -21.51 -10.64
CA LEU A 395 -27.73 -20.72 -10.81
C LEU A 395 -28.54 -21.22 -12.01
N VAL A 396 -27.91 -21.37 -13.18
CA VAL A 396 -28.59 -21.81 -14.42
C VAL A 396 -28.97 -23.29 -14.33
N GLY A 397 -28.02 -24.15 -13.97
CA GLY A 397 -28.24 -25.60 -13.91
C GLY A 397 -29.34 -25.99 -12.93
N LEU A 398 -29.30 -25.46 -11.69
CA LEU A 398 -30.31 -25.76 -10.69
C LEU A 398 -31.67 -25.08 -11.00
N SER A 399 -31.68 -23.97 -11.71
CA SER A 399 -32.95 -23.38 -12.21
C SER A 399 -33.66 -24.30 -13.21
N VAL A 400 -32.91 -25.06 -13.99
CA VAL A 400 -33.48 -26.03 -14.96
C VAL A 400 -33.84 -27.34 -14.27
N VAL A 401 -32.94 -27.88 -13.44
CA VAL A 401 -33.06 -29.24 -12.89
C VAL A 401 -33.95 -29.26 -11.64
N ALA A 402 -33.91 -28.21 -10.84
CA ALA A 402 -34.61 -28.12 -9.55
C ALA A 402 -35.26 -26.73 -9.36
N PRO A 403 -36.20 -26.30 -10.22
CA PRO A 403 -36.76 -24.95 -10.16
C PRO A 403 -37.49 -24.65 -8.84
N ALA A 404 -37.88 -25.66 -8.09
CA ALA A 404 -38.46 -25.50 -6.75
C ALA A 404 -37.51 -24.82 -5.76
N LEU A 405 -36.18 -24.88 -5.98
CA LEU A 405 -35.20 -24.20 -5.14
C LEU A 405 -35.28 -22.67 -5.17
N TRP A 406 -35.98 -22.08 -6.13
CA TRP A 406 -36.28 -20.65 -6.12
C TRP A 406 -37.22 -20.26 -4.99
N PHE A 407 -38.08 -21.20 -4.56
CA PHE A 407 -39.04 -21.02 -3.51
C PHE A 407 -38.59 -21.65 -2.17
N ASP A 408 -37.32 -22.07 -2.10
CA ASP A 408 -36.70 -22.58 -0.89
C ASP A 408 -36.76 -21.52 0.22
N PRO A 409 -37.25 -21.87 1.45
CA PRO A 409 -37.37 -20.90 2.55
C PRO A 409 -36.07 -20.22 2.92
N PHE A 410 -34.93 -20.85 2.69
CA PHE A 410 -33.60 -20.30 2.94
C PHE A 410 -33.02 -19.58 1.73
N GLY A 411 -33.73 -19.54 0.59
CA GLY A 411 -33.35 -18.82 -0.60
C GLY A 411 -32.06 -19.33 -1.25
N ALA A 412 -31.91 -20.63 -1.41
CA ALA A 412 -30.70 -21.27 -1.91
C ALA A 412 -30.19 -20.66 -3.23
N LEU A 413 -31.05 -20.55 -4.26
CA LEU A 413 -30.70 -19.94 -5.54
C LEU A 413 -30.64 -18.40 -5.47
N LEU A 414 -31.55 -17.79 -4.72
CA LEU A 414 -31.62 -16.34 -4.62
C LEU A 414 -30.34 -15.73 -4.05
N LYS A 415 -29.68 -16.41 -3.11
CA LYS A 415 -28.44 -15.93 -2.47
C LYS A 415 -27.23 -15.96 -3.39
N ILE A 416 -27.27 -16.70 -4.51
CA ILE A 416 -26.18 -16.74 -5.49
C ILE A 416 -26.00 -15.35 -6.15
N ILE A 417 -27.09 -14.63 -6.42
CA ILE A 417 -27.04 -13.32 -7.11
C ILE A 417 -26.24 -12.28 -6.30
N PRO A 418 -26.55 -11.98 -5.04
CA PRO A 418 -25.74 -11.04 -4.23
C PRO A 418 -24.32 -11.54 -3.99
N LEU A 419 -24.09 -12.87 -3.92
CA LEU A 419 -22.75 -13.44 -3.82
C LEU A 419 -21.89 -13.10 -5.06
N MET A 420 -22.47 -13.24 -6.26
CA MET A 420 -21.80 -12.84 -7.51
C MET A 420 -21.50 -11.34 -7.54
N GLY A 421 -22.48 -10.50 -7.14
CA GLY A 421 -22.29 -9.05 -7.02
C GLY A 421 -21.15 -8.69 -6.06
N ALA A 422 -21.08 -9.33 -4.90
CA ALA A 422 -20.01 -9.14 -3.91
C ALA A 422 -18.63 -9.54 -4.46
N THR A 423 -18.56 -10.68 -5.19
CA THR A 423 -17.32 -11.11 -5.86
C THR A 423 -16.85 -10.09 -6.90
N LEU A 424 -17.76 -9.56 -7.73
CA LEU A 424 -17.45 -8.50 -8.70
C LEU A 424 -16.90 -7.23 -8.02
N VAL A 425 -17.50 -6.82 -6.90
CA VAL A 425 -17.02 -5.67 -6.12
C VAL A 425 -15.58 -5.89 -5.68
N VAL A 426 -15.26 -7.05 -5.07
CA VAL A 426 -13.88 -7.34 -4.64
C VAL A 426 -12.92 -7.32 -5.83
N MET A 427 -13.30 -7.93 -6.96
CA MET A 427 -12.46 -7.94 -8.17
C MET A 427 -12.19 -6.54 -8.73
N ALA A 428 -13.21 -5.65 -8.68
CA ALA A 428 -13.10 -4.27 -9.18
C ALA A 428 -12.11 -3.43 -8.34
N PHE A 429 -12.03 -3.69 -7.04
CA PHE A 429 -11.09 -2.99 -6.13
C PHE A 429 -9.67 -3.57 -6.13
N GLN A 430 -9.39 -4.62 -6.94
CA GLN A 430 -8.03 -5.16 -7.08
C GLN A 430 -7.21 -4.32 -8.04
N GLU A 431 -6.45 -3.37 -7.52
CA GLU A 431 -5.45 -2.65 -8.30
C GLU A 431 -4.08 -3.35 -8.24
N LYS A 432 -3.38 -3.36 -9.37
CA LYS A 432 -1.96 -3.71 -9.40
C LYS A 432 -1.19 -2.51 -8.81
N ARG A 433 -0.68 -2.66 -7.61
CA ARG A 433 0.32 -1.74 -7.03
C ARG A 433 1.71 -2.29 -7.23
#